data_34fd2be72f5f81c65a00a1add3acef29
#
_entry.id   34fd2be72f5f81c65a00a1add3acef29
#
_cell.length_a   1.000
_cell.length_b   1.000
_cell.length_c   1.000
_cell.angle_alpha   90.00
_cell.angle_beta   90.00
_cell.angle_gamma   90.00
#
_symmetry.space_group_name_H-M   'P 1'
#
loop_
_entity.id
_entity.type
_entity.pdbx_description
1 polymer ?
#
loop_
_entity_poly.entity_id
_entity_poly.type
_entity_poly.pdbx_seq_one_letter_code
_entity_poly.pdbx_strand_id
1 'polypeptide(L)'
;DDVDLRLNLNYGYERESRSRTLETEYKLAPGRTFTISDYTSQIVRRHQLEGEWTITANKSRYFLENKLSTEVHWKDARADVAAEGRPMQQRMDLPRSLMKNNLKLSRMIGGVALGFGNESEFIRMPQWLTVSARDTLPLFGVQSVRQSVSYEGGSSDTYLTLNFHSGAHTLDLKTGTAWKWQSMRSELQPEPESVEGPYTNHLRWRLWQLYAAPSYRFLYGPWTLTSSATLEQRQTTYAGNTDNDLHINPTVRLSYEPSAAFKMSGRWGHNLRRGDLDDRLTGYIMERYNLLTRGADREQRSISDVLDFDISVKDLAHFFNLSYMAYFSRYRGNLISAYLIRDFYTFSWLRPFDQRGAYSSHTLSATRLLTRLSLTAGMQLTYARNASTLEQQGAVIDYVDHYFTLSPSLKWNARRNLNFDYIASLSYSGVSLDRSSVDRYIPFLDHRLYTYWGVTSRLSFTTTLQHYFTHTPDASATNLFFADLGLRFSFPHMTVSLDWTNLLNRRTYVVTGYNAINTYTRTDRLRPSEFLISFRFKR
;
A
#
# COMPACT_ATOMS: atom_id res chain seq x y z
N ASP A 1 -10.26 -37.69 -15.76
CA ASP A 1 -10.75 -36.64 -16.68
C ASP A 1 -11.81 -35.76 -16.01
N ASP A 2 -11.42 -35.00 -15.01
CA ASP A 2 -12.37 -34.31 -14.16
C ASP A 2 -12.54 -32.86 -14.57
N VAL A 3 -13.80 -32.42 -14.58
CA VAL A 3 -14.19 -31.02 -14.61
C VAL A 3 -14.66 -30.68 -13.20
N ASP A 4 -14.00 -29.73 -12.57
CA ASP A 4 -14.38 -29.21 -11.25
C ASP A 4 -15.14 -27.89 -11.43
N LEU A 5 -16.32 -27.81 -10.81
CA LEU A 5 -17.15 -26.63 -10.76
C LEU A 5 -17.26 -26.19 -9.30
N ARG A 6 -16.83 -24.98 -9.02
CA ARG A 6 -16.87 -24.42 -7.65
C ARG A 6 -17.62 -23.10 -7.65
N LEU A 7 -18.56 -22.96 -6.73
CA LEU A 7 -19.26 -21.72 -6.44
C LEU A 7 -19.05 -21.35 -4.97
N ASN A 8 -18.51 -20.14 -4.74
CA ASN A 8 -18.38 -19.56 -3.43
C ASN A 8 -19.23 -18.28 -3.35
N LEU A 9 -20.04 -18.16 -2.32
CA LEU A 9 -20.79 -16.94 -2.02
C LEU A 9 -20.52 -16.53 -0.59
N ASN A 10 -20.11 -15.28 -0.41
CA ASN A 10 -19.79 -14.71 0.90
C ASN A 10 -20.57 -13.42 1.08
N TYR A 11 -21.15 -13.25 2.26
CA TYR A 11 -21.73 -11.99 2.69
C TYR A 11 -21.07 -11.56 3.99
N GLY A 12 -20.65 -10.31 4.04
CA GLY A 12 -20.06 -9.68 5.22
C GLY A 12 -20.80 -8.42 5.62
N TYR A 13 -20.96 -8.22 6.92
CA TYR A 13 -21.39 -6.96 7.52
C TYR A 13 -20.36 -6.51 8.54
N GLU A 14 -19.92 -5.28 8.42
CA GLU A 14 -19.00 -4.64 9.35
C GLU A 14 -19.54 -3.30 9.81
N ARG A 15 -19.44 -3.05 11.12
CA ARG A 15 -19.70 -1.73 11.71
C ARG A 15 -18.51 -1.32 12.54
N GLU A 16 -17.92 -0.21 12.17
CA GLU A 16 -16.75 0.33 12.85
C GLU A 16 -17.06 1.72 13.40
N SER A 17 -16.60 2.01 14.61
CA SER A 17 -16.64 3.34 15.22
C SER A 17 -15.23 3.75 15.59
N ARG A 18 -14.83 4.94 15.16
CA ARG A 18 -13.51 5.52 15.43
C ARG A 18 -13.66 6.96 15.88
N SER A 19 -12.84 7.36 16.87
CA SER A 19 -12.70 8.76 17.24
C SER A 19 -11.22 9.11 17.29
N ARG A 20 -10.88 10.24 16.70
CA ARG A 20 -9.50 10.72 16.65
C ARG A 20 -9.44 12.23 16.76
N THR A 21 -8.34 12.72 17.32
CA THR A 21 -7.89 14.10 17.18
C THR A 21 -6.65 14.12 16.30
N LEU A 22 -6.57 15.06 15.37
CA LEU A 22 -5.44 15.27 14.49
C LEU A 22 -5.01 16.73 14.61
N GLU A 23 -3.79 16.94 15.09
CA GLU A 23 -3.13 18.24 15.06
C GLU A 23 -2.09 18.22 13.96
N THR A 24 -2.18 19.15 13.02
CA THR A 24 -1.26 19.23 11.88
C THR A 24 -0.63 20.61 11.85
N GLU A 25 0.68 20.65 12.04
CA GLU A 25 1.48 21.86 11.90
C GLU A 25 2.08 21.92 10.50
N TYR A 26 1.70 22.90 9.72
CA TYR A 26 2.24 23.19 8.41
C TYR A 26 3.35 24.25 8.48
N LYS A 27 4.45 24.00 7.79
CA LYS A 27 5.53 24.95 7.58
C LYS A 27 5.31 25.67 6.26
N LEU A 28 4.79 26.89 6.29
CA LEU A 28 4.40 27.64 5.09
C LEU A 28 5.56 28.44 4.44
N ALA A 29 6.50 28.91 5.24
CA ALA A 29 7.70 29.66 4.86
C ALA A 29 8.69 29.67 6.03
N PRO A 30 9.96 30.07 5.87
CA PRO A 30 10.89 30.21 6.98
C PRO A 30 10.29 31.05 8.11
N GLY A 31 10.14 30.43 9.29
CA GLY A 31 9.60 31.06 10.49
C GLY A 31 8.08 31.23 10.56
N ARG A 32 7.31 30.72 9.57
CA ARG A 32 5.84 30.73 9.61
C ARG A 32 5.31 29.30 9.71
N THR A 33 4.67 28.99 10.83
CA THR A 33 3.93 27.76 11.04
C THR A 33 2.44 28.06 11.13
N PHE A 34 1.63 27.11 10.73
CA PHE A 34 0.18 27.17 10.82
C PHE A 34 -0.33 25.81 11.30
N THR A 35 -1.03 25.80 12.42
CA THR A 35 -1.52 24.56 13.03
C THR A 35 -3.02 24.43 12.81
N ILE A 36 -3.46 23.26 12.38
CA ILE A 36 -4.87 22.87 12.26
C ILE A 36 -5.15 21.77 13.28
N SER A 37 -6.19 21.96 14.07
CA SER A 37 -6.68 20.95 15.02
C SER A 37 -8.04 20.44 14.59
N ASP A 38 -8.12 19.14 14.36
CA ASP A 38 -9.32 18.45 13.89
C ASP A 38 -9.70 17.34 14.87
N TYR A 39 -10.96 17.35 15.32
CA TYR A 39 -11.57 16.20 15.98
C TYR A 39 -12.52 15.52 15.01
N THR A 40 -12.47 14.20 14.93
CA THR A 40 -13.38 13.40 14.09
C THR A 40 -13.90 12.21 14.88
N SER A 41 -15.23 12.07 14.96
CA SER A 41 -15.91 10.87 15.45
C SER A 41 -16.69 10.24 14.28
N GLN A 42 -16.32 9.06 13.85
CA GLN A 42 -16.84 8.44 12.63
C GLN A 42 -17.45 7.07 12.92
N ILE A 43 -18.60 6.80 12.28
CA ILE A 43 -19.21 5.48 12.20
C ILE A 43 -19.22 5.07 10.72
N VAL A 44 -18.66 3.91 10.45
CA VAL A 44 -18.64 3.27 9.12
C VAL A 44 -19.46 2.00 9.18
N ARG A 45 -20.36 1.82 8.22
CA ARG A 45 -21.10 0.57 8.00
C ARG A 45 -20.76 0.07 6.61
N ARG A 46 -20.39 -1.19 6.50
CA ARG A 46 -20.06 -1.84 5.24
C ARG A 46 -20.86 -3.12 5.12
N HIS A 47 -21.55 -3.28 4.01
CA HIS A 47 -22.11 -4.54 3.54
C HIS A 47 -21.29 -4.96 2.32
N GLN A 48 -20.91 -6.22 2.25
CA GLN A 48 -20.11 -6.79 1.18
C GLN A 48 -20.74 -8.10 0.73
N LEU A 49 -20.97 -8.23 -0.56
CA LEU A 49 -21.40 -9.46 -1.22
C LEU A 49 -20.34 -9.85 -2.22
N GLU A 50 -19.79 -11.04 -2.07
CA GLU A 50 -18.80 -11.62 -2.98
C GLU A 50 -19.32 -12.90 -3.56
N GLY A 51 -19.17 -13.06 -4.88
CA GLY A 51 -19.44 -14.29 -5.61
C GLY A 51 -18.23 -14.70 -6.41
N GLU A 52 -17.88 -15.98 -6.38
CA GLU A 52 -16.81 -16.54 -7.18
C GLU A 52 -17.30 -17.85 -7.81
N TRP A 53 -17.20 -17.93 -9.12
CA TRP A 53 -17.48 -19.12 -9.89
C TRP A 53 -16.22 -19.54 -10.63
N THR A 54 -15.75 -20.76 -10.36
CA THR A 54 -14.55 -21.34 -10.99
C THR A 54 -14.93 -22.61 -11.73
N ILE A 55 -14.47 -22.73 -12.97
CA ILE A 55 -14.52 -23.92 -13.79
C ILE A 55 -13.09 -24.33 -14.07
N THR A 56 -12.72 -25.55 -13.70
CA THR A 56 -11.39 -26.11 -13.99
C THR A 56 -11.56 -27.43 -14.74
N ALA A 57 -10.92 -27.56 -15.88
CA ALA A 57 -10.82 -28.81 -16.63
C ALA A 57 -9.35 -29.17 -16.79
N ASN A 58 -8.92 -30.23 -16.11
CA ASN A 58 -7.57 -30.76 -16.21
C ASN A 58 -7.58 -32.05 -17.00
N LYS A 59 -7.32 -31.94 -18.30
CA LYS A 59 -7.32 -33.07 -19.24
C LYS A 59 -5.89 -33.43 -19.64
N SER A 60 -5.64 -34.63 -20.06
CA SER A 60 -4.33 -35.09 -20.55
C SER A 60 -3.77 -34.25 -21.70
N ARG A 61 -4.62 -33.57 -22.45
CA ARG A 61 -4.25 -32.80 -23.64
C ARG A 61 -4.27 -31.29 -23.42
N TYR A 62 -4.99 -30.78 -22.41
CA TYR A 62 -5.11 -29.35 -22.16
C TYR A 62 -5.53 -29.10 -20.70
N PHE A 63 -5.19 -27.93 -20.22
CA PHE A 63 -5.70 -27.35 -18.97
C PHE A 63 -6.54 -26.12 -19.30
N LEU A 64 -7.74 -26.04 -18.73
CA LEU A 64 -8.64 -24.89 -18.82
C LEU A 64 -9.01 -24.46 -17.40
N GLU A 65 -8.88 -23.19 -17.11
CA GLU A 65 -9.43 -22.54 -15.91
C GLU A 65 -10.19 -21.29 -16.32
N ASN A 66 -11.41 -21.14 -15.86
CA ASN A 66 -12.15 -19.88 -15.95
C ASN A 66 -12.67 -19.50 -14.57
N LYS A 67 -12.31 -18.30 -14.13
CA LYS A 67 -12.70 -17.76 -12.83
C LYS A 67 -13.44 -16.44 -13.04
N LEU A 68 -14.74 -16.44 -12.73
CA LEU A 68 -15.58 -15.26 -12.70
C LEU A 68 -15.77 -14.85 -11.22
N SER A 69 -15.44 -13.62 -10.87
CA SER A 69 -15.68 -13.05 -9.56
C SER A 69 -16.49 -11.76 -9.63
N THR A 70 -17.39 -11.60 -8.69
CA THR A 70 -18.18 -10.37 -8.51
C THR A 70 -18.08 -9.91 -7.07
N GLU A 71 -17.98 -8.61 -6.90
CA GLU A 71 -17.87 -7.98 -5.59
C GLU A 71 -18.77 -6.73 -5.59
N VAL A 72 -19.69 -6.67 -4.64
CA VAL A 72 -20.57 -5.51 -4.45
C VAL A 72 -20.44 -5.04 -3.03
N HIS A 73 -20.06 -3.77 -2.87
CA HIS A 73 -19.92 -3.11 -1.58
C HIS A 73 -20.93 -1.98 -1.46
N TRP A 74 -21.57 -1.88 -0.30
CA TRP A 74 -22.34 -0.71 0.11
C TRP A 74 -21.71 -0.17 1.40
N LYS A 75 -21.09 0.98 1.30
CA LYS A 75 -20.39 1.62 2.43
C LYS A 75 -21.02 2.98 2.69
N ASP A 76 -21.58 3.15 3.90
CA ASP A 76 -22.04 4.41 4.47
C ASP A 76 -21.06 4.82 5.57
N ALA A 77 -20.59 6.05 5.52
CA ALA A 77 -19.73 6.62 6.55
C ALA A 77 -20.28 7.96 7.00
N ARG A 78 -20.46 8.12 8.33
CA ARG A 78 -20.91 9.35 8.95
C ARG A 78 -19.88 9.80 9.96
N ALA A 79 -19.50 11.07 9.90
CA ALA A 79 -18.55 11.65 10.82
C ALA A 79 -19.06 12.98 11.36
N ASP A 80 -19.00 13.12 12.69
CA ASP A 80 -19.05 14.41 13.35
C ASP A 80 -17.60 14.93 13.41
N VAL A 81 -17.39 16.12 12.87
CA VAL A 81 -16.07 16.76 12.73
C VAL A 81 -16.09 18.09 13.44
N ALA A 82 -15.03 18.42 14.15
CA ALA A 82 -14.79 19.78 14.63
C ALA A 82 -13.41 20.23 14.13
N ALA A 83 -13.37 21.12 13.14
CA ALA A 83 -12.15 21.70 12.61
C ALA A 83 -12.03 23.14 13.12
N GLU A 84 -10.91 23.46 13.79
CA GLU A 84 -10.69 24.74 14.45
C GLU A 84 -11.89 25.16 15.35
N GLY A 85 -12.45 24.19 16.09
CA GLY A 85 -13.61 24.38 16.95
C GLY A 85 -14.95 24.54 16.24
N ARG A 86 -15.01 24.48 14.90
CA ARG A 86 -16.24 24.59 14.10
C ARG A 86 -16.88 23.22 13.91
N PRO A 87 -18.08 22.97 14.45
CA PRO A 87 -18.74 21.68 14.31
C PRO A 87 -19.32 21.51 12.90
N MET A 88 -19.05 20.37 12.30
CA MET A 88 -19.52 19.96 10.98
C MET A 88 -19.92 18.49 10.99
N GLN A 89 -20.78 18.12 10.06
CA GLN A 89 -21.12 16.72 9.79
C GLN A 89 -20.71 16.36 8.37
N GLN A 90 -20.08 15.22 8.24
CA GLN A 90 -19.72 14.63 6.94
C GLN A 90 -20.45 13.31 6.77
N ARG A 91 -21.10 13.14 5.63
CA ARG A 91 -21.71 11.89 5.21
C ARG A 91 -21.13 11.47 3.87
N MET A 92 -20.71 10.22 3.76
CA MET A 92 -20.19 9.61 2.53
C MET A 92 -20.95 8.33 2.23
N ASP A 93 -21.50 8.24 1.04
CA ASP A 93 -22.10 7.02 0.49
C ASP A 93 -21.18 6.53 -0.65
N LEU A 94 -20.58 5.36 -0.49
CA LEU A 94 -19.51 4.84 -1.35
C LEU A 94 -19.83 3.42 -1.86
N PRO A 95 -20.88 3.23 -2.68
CA PRO A 95 -21.12 1.94 -3.31
C PRO A 95 -20.09 1.64 -4.39
N ARG A 96 -19.75 0.36 -4.53
CA ARG A 96 -18.83 -0.14 -5.53
C ARG A 96 -19.32 -1.48 -6.05
N SER A 97 -19.29 -1.65 -7.35
CA SER A 97 -19.51 -2.94 -8.01
C SER A 97 -18.30 -3.27 -8.87
N LEU A 98 -17.80 -4.47 -8.75
CA LEU A 98 -16.64 -4.97 -9.47
C LEU A 98 -16.95 -6.36 -10.00
N MET A 99 -16.64 -6.60 -11.27
CA MET A 99 -16.73 -7.90 -11.93
C MET A 99 -15.40 -8.18 -12.62
N LYS A 100 -14.84 -9.37 -12.40
CA LYS A 100 -13.61 -9.83 -13.03
C LYS A 100 -13.80 -11.20 -13.63
N ASN A 101 -13.25 -11.40 -14.81
CA ASN A 101 -13.14 -12.71 -15.44
C ASN A 101 -11.69 -13.01 -15.78
N ASN A 102 -11.23 -14.21 -15.46
CA ASN A 102 -9.89 -14.68 -15.76
C ASN A 102 -10.01 -16.06 -16.41
N LEU A 103 -9.71 -16.11 -17.71
CA LEU A 103 -9.72 -17.33 -18.53
C LEU A 103 -8.28 -17.71 -18.87
N LYS A 104 -7.92 -18.96 -18.60
CA LYS A 104 -6.62 -19.54 -18.97
C LYS A 104 -6.83 -20.87 -19.64
N LEU A 105 -6.21 -21.04 -20.79
CA LEU A 105 -6.15 -22.29 -21.54
C LEU A 105 -4.68 -22.59 -21.83
N SER A 106 -4.22 -23.78 -21.54
CA SER A 106 -2.85 -24.19 -21.88
C SER A 106 -2.80 -25.60 -22.42
N ARG A 107 -1.81 -25.84 -23.33
CA ARG A 107 -1.57 -27.12 -23.98
C ARG A 107 -0.09 -27.30 -24.29
N MET A 108 0.40 -28.54 -24.13
CA MET A 108 1.74 -28.91 -24.59
C MET A 108 1.66 -29.41 -26.05
N ILE A 109 2.51 -28.87 -26.94
CA ILE A 109 2.64 -29.28 -28.34
C ILE A 109 4.13 -29.40 -28.65
N GLY A 110 4.60 -30.64 -28.94
CA GLY A 110 6.00 -30.88 -29.36
C GLY A 110 7.06 -30.33 -28.38
N GLY A 111 6.82 -30.41 -27.07
CA GLY A 111 7.76 -29.88 -26.05
C GLY A 111 7.63 -28.38 -25.77
N VAL A 112 6.72 -27.67 -26.44
CA VAL A 112 6.43 -26.27 -26.23
C VAL A 112 5.11 -26.12 -25.46
N ALA A 113 5.10 -25.35 -24.36
CA ALA A 113 3.87 -24.99 -23.70
C ALA A 113 3.24 -23.75 -24.37
N LEU A 114 2.05 -23.93 -24.92
CA LEU A 114 1.24 -22.85 -25.48
C LEU A 114 0.12 -22.51 -24.53
N GLY A 115 -0.10 -21.22 -24.29
CA GLY A 115 -1.18 -20.72 -23.46
C GLY A 115 -1.96 -19.62 -24.18
N PHE A 116 -3.24 -19.56 -23.85
CA PHE A 116 -4.13 -18.44 -24.18
C PHE A 116 -4.74 -17.95 -22.88
N GLY A 117 -4.81 -16.64 -22.71
CA GLY A 117 -5.44 -16.03 -21.56
C GLY A 117 -6.28 -14.82 -21.95
N ASN A 118 -7.31 -14.58 -21.14
CA ASN A 118 -8.08 -13.34 -21.17
C ASN A 118 -8.38 -12.91 -19.74
N GLU A 119 -8.01 -11.67 -19.41
CA GLU A 119 -8.31 -11.03 -18.12
C GLU A 119 -9.19 -9.81 -18.39
N SER A 120 -10.42 -9.83 -17.88
CA SER A 120 -11.38 -8.75 -18.08
C SER A 120 -11.90 -8.24 -16.74
N GLU A 121 -12.06 -6.93 -16.64
CA GLU A 121 -12.57 -6.27 -15.44
C GLU A 121 -13.59 -5.21 -15.84
N PHE A 122 -14.65 -5.09 -15.04
CA PHE A 122 -15.59 -3.98 -15.08
C PHE A 122 -15.82 -3.45 -13.67
N ILE A 123 -15.77 -2.12 -13.51
CA ILE A 123 -15.95 -1.43 -12.24
C ILE A 123 -16.92 -0.27 -12.38
N ARG A 124 -17.78 -0.10 -11.37
CA ARG A 124 -18.67 1.04 -11.23
C ARG A 124 -18.66 1.55 -9.79
N MET A 125 -18.44 2.86 -9.60
CA MET A 125 -18.33 3.51 -8.28
C MET A 125 -19.06 4.87 -8.30
N PRO A 126 -20.38 4.91 -8.11
CA PRO A 126 -21.05 6.16 -7.81
C PRO A 126 -20.81 6.52 -6.33
N GLN A 127 -20.45 7.76 -6.06
CA GLN A 127 -20.04 8.22 -4.73
C GLN A 127 -20.66 9.58 -4.43
N TRP A 128 -21.02 9.80 -3.17
CA TRP A 128 -21.55 11.07 -2.69
C TRP A 128 -20.89 11.43 -1.38
N LEU A 129 -20.47 12.68 -1.28
CA LEU A 129 -20.03 13.32 -0.06
C LEU A 129 -20.92 14.51 0.20
N THR A 130 -21.47 14.60 1.41
CA THR A 130 -22.18 15.80 1.89
C THR A 130 -21.45 16.29 3.13
N VAL A 131 -21.13 17.58 3.16
CA VAL A 131 -20.59 18.27 4.32
C VAL A 131 -21.57 19.36 4.72
N SER A 132 -21.98 19.38 5.98
CA SER A 132 -22.90 20.38 6.51
C SER A 132 -22.38 20.92 7.84
N ALA A 133 -22.61 22.21 8.09
CA ALA A 133 -22.27 22.91 9.32
C ALA A 133 -23.50 23.62 9.89
N ARG A 134 -23.48 23.91 11.19
CA ARG A 134 -24.51 24.76 11.82
C ARG A 134 -24.44 26.19 11.29
N ASP A 135 -23.22 26.69 11.17
CA ASP A 135 -22.90 27.99 10.58
C ASP A 135 -22.51 27.82 9.11
N THR A 136 -22.08 28.90 8.46
CA THR A 136 -21.59 28.80 7.09
C THR A 136 -20.21 28.11 7.01
N LEU A 137 -20.03 27.26 6.01
CA LEU A 137 -18.74 26.71 5.63
C LEU A 137 -17.88 27.84 5.03
N PRO A 138 -16.71 28.18 5.61
CA PRO A 138 -15.96 29.39 5.26
C PRO A 138 -15.59 29.50 3.78
N LEU A 139 -15.25 28.38 3.15
CA LEU A 139 -14.88 28.33 1.73
C LEU A 139 -16.07 28.57 0.79
N PHE A 140 -17.26 28.17 1.19
CA PHE A 140 -18.45 28.09 0.32
C PHE A 140 -19.52 29.14 0.64
N GLY A 141 -19.45 29.82 1.78
CA GLY A 141 -20.46 30.80 2.19
C GLY A 141 -21.85 30.25 2.49
N VAL A 142 -22.01 28.92 2.51
CA VAL A 142 -23.28 28.19 2.73
C VAL A 142 -23.16 27.17 3.85
N GLN A 143 -24.29 26.67 4.34
CA GLN A 143 -24.33 25.68 5.43
C GLN A 143 -24.09 24.25 4.95
N SER A 144 -24.24 23.95 3.67
CA SER A 144 -24.09 22.59 3.16
C SER A 144 -23.52 22.59 1.75
N VAL A 145 -22.63 21.64 1.49
CA VAL A 145 -22.03 21.38 0.18
C VAL A 145 -22.12 19.88 -0.14
N ARG A 146 -22.34 19.56 -1.41
CA ARG A 146 -22.43 18.19 -1.89
C ARG A 146 -21.50 17.96 -3.06
N GLN A 147 -20.66 16.95 -2.96
CA GLN A 147 -19.86 16.36 -4.05
C GLN A 147 -20.54 15.10 -4.55
N SER A 148 -20.75 15.00 -5.85
CA SER A 148 -21.11 13.76 -6.53
C SER A 148 -19.98 13.33 -7.43
N VAL A 149 -19.68 12.02 -7.47
CA VAL A 149 -18.71 11.41 -8.37
C VAL A 149 -19.33 10.13 -8.92
N SER A 150 -19.30 9.94 -10.24
CA SER A 150 -19.68 8.71 -10.89
C SER A 150 -18.51 8.24 -11.74
N TYR A 151 -17.90 7.14 -11.35
CA TYR A 151 -16.81 6.50 -12.08
C TYR A 151 -17.25 5.15 -12.61
N GLU A 152 -16.94 4.90 -13.89
CA GLU A 152 -17.14 3.62 -14.56
C GLU A 152 -15.89 3.31 -15.37
N GLY A 153 -15.48 2.04 -15.38
CA GLY A 153 -14.33 1.60 -16.14
C GLY A 153 -14.39 0.13 -16.51
N GLY A 154 -13.70 -0.22 -17.56
CA GLY A 154 -13.54 -1.59 -17.98
C GLY A 154 -12.18 -1.82 -18.63
N SER A 155 -11.70 -3.04 -18.54
CA SER A 155 -10.47 -3.47 -19.21
C SER A 155 -10.60 -4.91 -19.70
N SER A 156 -9.86 -5.23 -20.75
CA SER A 156 -9.68 -6.59 -21.24
C SER A 156 -8.27 -6.74 -21.77
N ASP A 157 -7.53 -7.72 -21.27
CA ASP A 157 -6.20 -8.13 -21.75
C ASP A 157 -6.31 -9.55 -22.31
N THR A 158 -6.11 -9.71 -23.61
CA THR A 158 -6.12 -11.00 -24.31
C THR A 158 -4.72 -11.31 -24.80
N TYR A 159 -4.20 -12.47 -24.43
CA TYR A 159 -2.82 -12.80 -24.71
C TYR A 159 -2.59 -14.27 -25.06
N LEU A 160 -1.49 -14.48 -25.76
CA LEU A 160 -0.89 -15.77 -26.02
C LEU A 160 0.43 -15.87 -25.24
N THR A 161 0.72 -17.05 -24.70
CA THR A 161 2.01 -17.37 -24.09
C THR A 161 2.64 -18.55 -24.79
N LEU A 162 3.95 -18.48 -24.95
CA LEU A 162 4.79 -19.54 -25.46
C LEU A 162 5.93 -19.74 -24.48
N ASN A 163 6.11 -20.96 -23.99
CA ASN A 163 7.23 -21.33 -23.16
C ASN A 163 7.99 -22.49 -23.83
N PHE A 164 9.27 -22.27 -24.07
CA PHE A 164 10.18 -23.24 -24.65
C PHE A 164 11.39 -23.44 -23.73
N HIS A 165 11.68 -24.69 -23.43
CA HIS A 165 12.83 -25.06 -22.63
C HIS A 165 13.69 -26.09 -23.37
N SER A 166 15.00 -25.83 -23.45
CA SER A 166 15.98 -26.73 -24.06
C SER A 166 17.31 -26.64 -23.33
N GLY A 167 17.63 -27.64 -22.52
CA GLY A 167 18.87 -27.68 -21.73
C GLY A 167 19.04 -26.46 -20.83
N ALA A 168 20.07 -25.66 -21.12
CA ALA A 168 20.39 -24.44 -20.34
C ALA A 168 19.51 -23.21 -20.69
N HIS A 169 18.67 -23.32 -21.72
CA HIS A 169 17.95 -22.20 -22.31
C HIS A 169 16.45 -22.28 -21.99
N THR A 170 15.86 -21.18 -21.54
CA THR A 170 14.41 -21.02 -21.45
C THR A 170 14.01 -19.74 -22.19
N LEU A 171 13.04 -19.84 -23.06
CA LEU A 171 12.43 -18.70 -23.76
C LEU A 171 10.96 -18.66 -23.42
N ASP A 172 10.53 -17.55 -22.85
CA ASP A 172 9.13 -17.22 -22.59
C ASP A 172 8.75 -16.04 -23.47
N LEU A 173 7.59 -16.13 -24.12
CA LEU A 173 7.02 -15.03 -24.87
C LEU A 173 5.55 -14.86 -24.45
N LYS A 174 5.17 -13.69 -23.99
CA LYS A 174 3.79 -13.26 -23.85
C LYS A 174 3.52 -12.17 -24.88
N THR A 175 2.52 -12.34 -25.73
CA THR A 175 2.10 -11.31 -26.68
C THR A 175 0.59 -11.16 -26.63
N GLY A 176 0.08 -9.95 -26.78
CA GLY A 176 -1.34 -9.73 -26.62
C GLY A 176 -1.78 -8.32 -26.96
N THR A 177 -3.08 -8.13 -26.79
CA THR A 177 -3.73 -6.83 -26.92
C THR A 177 -4.51 -6.52 -25.64
N ALA A 178 -4.33 -5.31 -25.13
CA ALA A 178 -5.10 -4.82 -24.00
C ALA A 178 -5.94 -3.61 -24.41
N TRP A 179 -7.15 -3.58 -23.90
CA TRP A 179 -8.07 -2.46 -24.07
C TRP A 179 -8.56 -2.01 -22.69
N LYS A 180 -8.56 -0.70 -22.44
CA LYS A 180 -9.03 -0.11 -21.19
C LYS A 180 -9.83 1.15 -21.52
N TRP A 181 -10.93 1.34 -20.83
CA TRP A 181 -11.69 2.58 -20.87
C TRP A 181 -12.08 3.02 -19.47
N GLN A 182 -12.18 4.32 -19.29
CA GLN A 182 -12.58 4.95 -18.04
C GLN A 182 -13.46 6.15 -18.37
N SER A 183 -14.49 6.37 -17.57
CA SER A 183 -15.36 7.53 -17.64
C SER A 183 -15.62 8.03 -16.23
N MET A 184 -15.53 9.34 -16.05
CA MET A 184 -15.81 9.98 -14.79
C MET A 184 -16.65 11.23 -15.01
N ARG A 185 -17.64 11.40 -14.13
CA ARG A 185 -18.38 12.65 -13.96
C ARG A 185 -18.34 13.04 -12.51
N SER A 186 -18.01 14.29 -12.23
CA SER A 186 -18.06 14.81 -10.88
C SER A 186 -18.60 16.23 -10.87
N GLU A 187 -19.27 16.59 -9.80
CA GLU A 187 -19.86 17.90 -9.59
C GLU A 187 -19.83 18.24 -8.11
N LEU A 188 -19.34 19.43 -7.78
CA LEU A 188 -19.36 20.00 -6.42
C LEU A 188 -20.34 21.16 -6.40
N GLN A 189 -21.32 21.14 -5.51
CA GLN A 189 -22.38 22.16 -5.40
C GLN A 189 -22.60 22.56 -3.94
N PRO A 190 -22.70 23.89 -3.66
CA PRO A 190 -22.30 24.98 -4.54
C PRO A 190 -20.78 25.06 -4.74
N GLU A 191 -20.33 25.70 -5.79
CA GLU A 191 -18.92 25.97 -6.05
C GLU A 191 -18.40 27.04 -5.08
N PRO A 192 -17.13 26.97 -4.62
CA PRO A 192 -16.54 28.03 -3.80
C PRO A 192 -16.28 29.28 -4.62
N GLU A 193 -16.63 30.43 -4.07
CA GLU A 193 -16.38 31.74 -4.72
C GLU A 193 -14.91 32.21 -4.62
N SER A 194 -14.20 31.71 -3.63
CA SER A 194 -12.90 32.28 -3.21
C SER A 194 -11.67 31.57 -3.79
N VAL A 195 -11.86 30.47 -4.52
CA VAL A 195 -10.75 29.71 -5.17
C VAL A 195 -11.10 29.50 -6.63
N GLU A 196 -10.28 30.02 -7.51
CA GLU A 196 -10.44 29.86 -8.95
C GLU A 196 -10.20 28.40 -9.38
N GLY A 197 -11.05 27.90 -10.24
CA GLY A 197 -10.90 26.59 -10.86
C GLY A 197 -12.25 25.95 -11.16
N PRO A 198 -12.29 25.02 -12.11
CA PRO A 198 -13.49 24.22 -12.36
C PRO A 198 -13.74 23.24 -11.20
N TYR A 199 -15.00 22.99 -10.90
CA TYR A 199 -15.46 22.05 -9.86
C TYR A 199 -16.33 20.93 -10.45
N THR A 200 -16.30 20.81 -11.78
CA THR A 200 -16.98 19.78 -12.54
C THR A 200 -15.99 19.01 -13.40
N ASN A 201 -16.23 17.72 -13.54
CA ASN A 201 -15.46 16.86 -14.44
C ASN A 201 -16.41 16.07 -15.34
N HIS A 202 -16.09 15.99 -16.61
CA HIS A 202 -16.75 15.12 -17.58
C HIS A 202 -15.70 14.49 -18.49
N LEU A 203 -15.09 13.41 -18.03
CA LEU A 203 -13.89 12.82 -18.60
C LEU A 203 -14.20 11.48 -19.24
N ARG A 204 -13.60 11.23 -20.39
CA ARG A 204 -13.59 9.92 -21.05
C ARG A 204 -12.19 9.64 -21.55
N TRP A 205 -11.66 8.50 -21.18
CA TRP A 205 -10.34 8.04 -21.53
C TRP A 205 -10.41 6.61 -22.07
N ARG A 206 -9.64 6.33 -23.12
CA ARG A 206 -9.54 5.01 -23.73
C ARG A 206 -8.08 4.71 -24.02
N LEU A 207 -7.69 3.47 -23.80
CA LEU A 207 -6.40 2.92 -24.16
C LEU A 207 -6.61 1.69 -25.00
N TRP A 208 -5.92 1.61 -26.10
CA TRP A 208 -5.65 0.36 -26.82
C TRP A 208 -4.14 0.13 -26.81
N GLN A 209 -3.71 -1.11 -26.58
CA GLN A 209 -2.31 -1.48 -26.45
C GLN A 209 -2.07 -2.80 -27.15
N LEU A 210 -1.05 -2.85 -27.99
CA LEU A 210 -0.47 -4.08 -28.52
C LEU A 210 0.89 -4.28 -27.85
N TYR A 211 1.19 -5.49 -27.36
CA TYR A 211 2.44 -5.72 -26.67
C TYR A 211 3.06 -7.09 -26.95
N ALA A 212 4.38 -7.15 -26.80
CA ALA A 212 5.16 -8.38 -26.77
C ALA A 212 6.16 -8.30 -25.61
N ALA A 213 6.20 -9.33 -24.79
CA ALA A 213 7.06 -9.44 -23.62
C ALA A 213 7.91 -10.72 -23.67
N PRO A 214 9.00 -10.73 -24.49
CA PRO A 214 9.97 -11.81 -24.49
C PRO A 214 10.79 -11.81 -23.20
N SER A 215 11.07 -13.02 -22.69
CA SER A 215 12.00 -13.26 -21.59
C SER A 215 12.90 -14.44 -21.94
N TYR A 216 14.19 -14.25 -21.80
CA TYR A 216 15.20 -15.26 -22.07
C TYR A 216 16.02 -15.52 -20.81
N ARG A 217 16.16 -16.80 -20.45
CA ARG A 217 16.98 -17.25 -19.32
C ARG A 217 18.02 -18.24 -19.81
N PHE A 218 19.25 -18.01 -19.39
CA PHE A 218 20.41 -18.85 -19.69
C PHE A 218 21.08 -19.29 -18.39
N LEU A 219 21.32 -20.59 -18.26
CA LEU A 219 22.01 -21.23 -17.15
C LEU A 219 23.38 -21.72 -17.59
N TYR A 220 24.46 -21.30 -16.91
CA TYR A 220 25.79 -21.76 -17.16
C TYR A 220 26.54 -21.97 -15.84
N GLY A 221 26.66 -23.22 -15.40
CA GLY A 221 27.22 -23.56 -14.10
C GLY A 221 26.51 -22.79 -12.97
N PRO A 222 27.26 -22.00 -12.18
CA PRO A 222 26.68 -21.22 -11.10
C PRO A 222 26.00 -19.91 -11.56
N TRP A 223 26.05 -19.59 -12.85
CA TRP A 223 25.55 -18.35 -13.42
C TRP A 223 24.14 -18.51 -14.00
N THR A 224 23.31 -17.55 -13.74
CA THR A 224 22.00 -17.39 -14.38
C THR A 224 21.88 -15.99 -14.95
N LEU A 225 21.74 -15.87 -16.26
CA LEU A 225 21.39 -14.62 -16.95
C LEU A 225 19.90 -14.67 -17.28
N THR A 226 19.15 -13.63 -16.90
CA THR A 226 17.78 -13.43 -17.34
C THR A 226 17.67 -12.05 -18.01
N SER A 227 17.23 -12.01 -19.25
CA SER A 227 16.98 -10.78 -20.01
C SER A 227 15.52 -10.78 -20.44
N SER A 228 14.81 -9.70 -20.17
CA SER A 228 13.42 -9.53 -20.61
C SER A 228 13.20 -8.11 -21.10
N ALA A 229 12.20 -7.93 -21.95
CA ALA A 229 11.77 -6.62 -22.38
C ALA A 229 10.26 -6.65 -22.57
N THR A 230 9.58 -5.53 -22.30
CA THR A 230 8.20 -5.33 -22.76
C THR A 230 8.21 -4.26 -23.83
N LEU A 231 7.81 -4.66 -25.04
CA LEU A 231 7.61 -3.77 -26.17
C LEU A 231 6.12 -3.47 -26.24
N GLU A 232 5.76 -2.19 -26.24
CA GLU A 232 4.37 -1.75 -26.19
C GLU A 232 4.12 -0.66 -27.23
N GLN A 233 3.13 -0.89 -28.09
CA GLN A 233 2.52 0.16 -28.88
C GLN A 233 1.21 0.54 -28.24
N ARG A 234 1.07 1.79 -27.84
CA ARG A 234 -0.11 2.32 -27.18
C ARG A 234 -0.79 3.36 -28.04
N GLN A 235 -2.10 3.33 -28.04
CA GLN A 235 -2.95 4.38 -28.55
C GLN A 235 -3.87 4.84 -27.42
N THR A 236 -3.72 6.10 -27.02
CA THR A 236 -4.51 6.71 -25.95
C THR A 236 -5.42 7.76 -26.54
N THR A 237 -6.72 7.70 -26.28
CA THR A 237 -7.69 8.71 -26.71
C THR A 237 -8.27 9.42 -25.49
N TYR A 238 -8.17 10.74 -25.45
CA TYR A 238 -8.69 11.61 -24.39
C TYR A 238 -9.15 12.95 -25.00
N ALA A 239 -10.34 13.43 -24.62
CA ALA A 239 -10.91 14.72 -25.08
C ALA A 239 -10.89 14.87 -26.61
N GLY A 240 -11.08 13.78 -27.36
CA GLY A 240 -11.05 13.77 -28.84
C GLY A 240 -9.65 13.70 -29.46
N ASN A 241 -8.59 13.88 -28.68
CA ASN A 241 -7.21 13.74 -29.14
C ASN A 241 -6.73 12.29 -28.99
N THR A 242 -5.96 11.82 -29.97
CA THR A 242 -5.37 10.49 -29.98
C THR A 242 -3.85 10.62 -30.03
N ASP A 243 -3.18 10.02 -29.04
CA ASP A 243 -1.72 9.94 -28.91
C ASP A 243 -1.27 8.51 -29.18
N ASN A 244 -0.28 8.32 -30.05
CA ASN A 244 0.32 7.03 -30.38
C ASN A 244 1.76 7.00 -29.91
N ASP A 245 2.15 5.93 -29.25
CA ASP A 245 3.44 5.84 -28.61
C ASP A 245 3.97 4.39 -28.65
N LEU A 246 5.26 4.28 -28.92
CA LEU A 246 6.00 3.01 -28.90
C LEU A 246 7.11 3.11 -27.89
N HIS A 247 7.20 2.16 -26.96
CA HIS A 247 8.28 2.11 -26.00
C HIS A 247 8.70 0.70 -25.62
N ILE A 248 9.85 0.63 -25.00
CA ILE A 248 10.49 -0.62 -24.59
C ILE A 248 10.91 -0.47 -23.13
N ASN A 249 10.52 -1.44 -22.30
CA ASN A 249 10.91 -1.55 -20.89
C ASN A 249 11.83 -2.79 -20.71
N PRO A 250 13.15 -2.65 -20.90
CA PRO A 250 14.09 -3.76 -20.75
C PRO A 250 14.45 -4.00 -19.29
N THR A 251 14.75 -5.25 -18.97
CA THR A 251 15.30 -5.69 -17.67
C THR A 251 16.34 -6.76 -17.90
N VAL A 252 17.48 -6.64 -17.22
CA VAL A 252 18.54 -7.64 -17.24
C VAL A 252 18.92 -7.99 -15.81
N ARG A 253 18.95 -9.28 -15.50
CA ARG A 253 19.39 -9.82 -14.21
C ARG A 253 20.52 -10.82 -14.43
N LEU A 254 21.60 -10.66 -13.69
CA LEU A 254 22.68 -11.63 -13.58
C LEU A 254 22.73 -12.16 -12.13
N SER A 255 22.71 -13.47 -11.98
CA SER A 255 22.82 -14.13 -10.68
C SER A 255 24.00 -15.10 -10.69
N TYR A 256 24.70 -15.19 -9.56
CA TYR A 256 25.81 -16.10 -9.32
C TYR A 256 25.55 -16.89 -8.04
N GLU A 257 25.43 -18.20 -8.14
CA GLU A 257 25.13 -19.12 -7.05
C GLU A 257 26.04 -20.35 -7.12
N PRO A 258 27.32 -20.22 -6.69
CA PRO A 258 28.32 -21.31 -6.78
C PRO A 258 28.02 -22.43 -5.78
N SER A 259 27.26 -22.17 -4.74
CA SER A 259 26.85 -23.13 -3.71
C SER A 259 25.58 -22.71 -3.01
N ALA A 260 24.95 -23.61 -2.28
CA ALA A 260 23.80 -23.29 -1.41
C ALA A 260 24.15 -22.27 -0.30
N ALA A 261 25.43 -22.06 -0.02
CA ALA A 261 25.93 -21.15 1.00
C ALA A 261 26.09 -19.71 0.51
N PHE A 262 26.21 -19.49 -0.80
CA PHE A 262 26.47 -18.16 -1.35
C PHE A 262 25.62 -17.88 -2.58
N LYS A 263 24.96 -16.74 -2.58
CA LYS A 263 24.22 -16.20 -3.72
C LYS A 263 24.43 -14.71 -3.84
N MET A 264 24.64 -14.25 -5.06
CA MET A 264 24.72 -12.83 -5.41
C MET A 264 23.90 -12.60 -6.66
N SER A 265 23.14 -11.49 -6.73
CA SER A 265 22.51 -11.09 -7.98
C SER A 265 22.48 -9.57 -8.15
N GLY A 266 22.51 -9.13 -9.41
CA GLY A 266 22.30 -7.75 -9.81
C GLY A 266 21.25 -7.68 -10.89
N ARG A 267 20.38 -6.66 -10.83
CA ARG A 267 19.36 -6.38 -11.84
C ARG A 267 19.39 -4.91 -12.21
N TRP A 268 19.39 -4.65 -13.50
CA TRP A 268 19.08 -3.35 -14.08
C TRP A 268 17.75 -3.39 -14.82
N GLY A 269 16.98 -2.33 -14.73
CA GLY A 269 15.73 -2.17 -15.46
C GLY A 269 15.46 -0.71 -15.84
N HIS A 270 14.89 -0.51 -17.02
CA HIS A 270 14.40 0.77 -17.48
C HIS A 270 12.88 0.68 -17.61
N ASN A 271 12.14 1.58 -16.96
CA ASN A 271 10.69 1.54 -16.92
C ASN A 271 10.10 2.90 -17.28
N LEU A 272 9.17 2.91 -18.19
CA LEU A 272 8.27 4.03 -18.42
C LEU A 272 6.93 3.73 -17.74
N ARG A 273 6.56 4.57 -16.77
CA ARG A 273 5.26 4.54 -16.11
C ARG A 273 4.39 5.68 -16.64
N ARG A 274 3.14 5.38 -16.90
CA ARG A 274 2.15 6.34 -17.37
C ARG A 274 0.94 6.34 -16.45
N GLY A 275 0.36 7.51 -16.31
CA GLY A 275 -0.89 7.69 -15.60
C GLY A 275 -2.13 7.31 -16.41
N ASP A 276 -3.27 7.49 -15.81
CA ASP A 276 -4.58 7.24 -16.42
C ASP A 276 -5.54 8.43 -16.26
N LEU A 277 -6.82 8.18 -16.06
CA LEU A 277 -7.84 9.22 -15.96
C LEU A 277 -7.67 10.14 -14.74
N ASP A 278 -7.15 9.62 -13.62
CA ASP A 278 -7.05 10.38 -12.36
C ASP A 278 -6.07 11.56 -12.48
N ASP A 279 -4.99 11.41 -13.26
CA ASP A 279 -4.06 12.52 -13.53
C ASP A 279 -4.66 13.63 -14.40
N ARG A 280 -5.74 13.33 -15.10
CA ARG A 280 -6.39 14.20 -16.08
C ARG A 280 -7.60 14.93 -15.53
N LEU A 281 -7.84 14.87 -14.22
CA LEU A 281 -8.91 15.62 -13.56
C LEU A 281 -8.70 17.12 -13.77
N THR A 282 -9.63 17.77 -14.48
CA THR A 282 -9.58 19.21 -14.73
C THR A 282 -10.20 20.00 -13.59
N GLY A 283 -11.27 19.47 -12.99
CA GLY A 283 -12.00 20.08 -11.88
C GLY A 283 -11.63 19.48 -10.53
N TYR A 284 -11.72 20.29 -9.49
CA TYR A 284 -11.52 19.85 -8.13
C TYR A 284 -12.61 18.86 -7.71
N ILE A 285 -12.20 17.81 -7.00
CA ILE A 285 -13.06 16.85 -6.29
C ILE A 285 -12.81 17.02 -4.80
N MET A 286 -13.87 17.20 -4.03
CA MET A 286 -13.82 17.23 -2.58
C MET A 286 -13.81 15.80 -2.06
N GLU A 287 -12.66 15.34 -1.54
CA GLU A 287 -12.49 13.97 -1.02
C GLU A 287 -12.97 13.83 0.42
N ARG A 288 -12.89 14.90 1.18
CA ARG A 288 -13.34 15.04 2.56
C ARG A 288 -13.58 16.51 2.88
N TYR A 289 -14.19 16.79 4.02
CA TYR A 289 -14.61 18.13 4.44
C TYR A 289 -13.54 19.25 4.25
N ASN A 290 -12.25 18.92 4.21
CA ASN A 290 -11.14 19.89 4.13
C ASN A 290 -10.10 19.58 3.03
N LEU A 291 -10.35 18.61 2.14
CA LEU A 291 -9.40 18.25 1.09
C LEU A 291 -10.09 18.27 -0.28
N LEU A 292 -9.57 19.12 -1.15
CA LEU A 292 -9.96 19.22 -2.56
C LEU A 292 -8.78 18.83 -3.43
N THR A 293 -8.98 17.91 -4.37
CA THR A 293 -7.92 17.38 -5.25
C THR A 293 -8.28 17.54 -6.72
N ARG A 294 -7.28 17.79 -7.59
CA ARG A 294 -7.41 17.72 -9.04
C ARG A 294 -6.14 17.20 -9.70
N GLY A 295 -6.23 16.77 -10.95
CA GLY A 295 -5.11 16.40 -11.79
C GLY A 295 -4.49 17.61 -12.51
N ALA A 296 -3.77 17.33 -13.60
CA ALA A 296 -3.03 18.31 -14.40
C ALA A 296 -3.59 18.53 -15.82
N ASP A 297 -4.75 17.93 -16.13
CA ASP A 297 -5.30 17.87 -17.51
C ASP A 297 -4.31 17.29 -18.54
N ARG A 298 -3.39 16.49 -18.09
CA ARG A 298 -2.42 15.77 -18.94
C ARG A 298 -1.99 14.44 -18.32
N GLU A 299 -1.47 13.57 -19.14
CA GLU A 299 -0.95 12.29 -18.72
C GLU A 299 0.32 12.46 -17.88
N GLN A 300 0.37 11.83 -16.73
CA GLN A 300 1.60 11.66 -15.98
C GLN A 300 2.52 10.69 -16.74
N ARG A 301 3.77 11.09 -16.92
CA ARG A 301 4.83 10.26 -17.50
C ARG A 301 6.01 10.27 -16.56
N SER A 302 6.48 9.09 -16.19
CA SER A 302 7.67 8.94 -15.36
C SER A 302 8.56 7.84 -15.93
N ILE A 303 9.79 8.19 -16.24
CA ILE A 303 10.83 7.26 -16.68
C ILE A 303 11.74 7.00 -15.51
N SER A 304 12.03 5.75 -15.22
CA SER A 304 12.93 5.36 -14.14
C SER A 304 13.95 4.31 -14.58
N ASP A 305 15.21 4.55 -14.21
CA ASP A 305 16.27 3.56 -14.24
C ASP A 305 16.43 2.98 -12.83
N VAL A 306 16.40 1.67 -12.74
CA VAL A 306 16.45 0.91 -11.49
C VAL A 306 17.67 0.01 -11.50
N LEU A 307 18.42 0.01 -10.42
CA LEU A 307 19.49 -0.95 -10.14
C LEU A 307 19.22 -1.58 -8.77
N ASP A 308 19.10 -2.87 -8.72
CA ASP A 308 19.09 -3.61 -7.46
C ASP A 308 20.21 -4.65 -7.41
N PHE A 309 20.67 -4.88 -6.20
CA PHE A 309 21.76 -5.80 -5.91
C PHE A 309 21.45 -6.55 -4.63
N ASP A 310 21.62 -7.86 -4.62
CA ASP A 310 21.47 -8.69 -3.45
C ASP A 310 22.63 -9.66 -3.25
N ILE A 311 23.06 -9.84 -2.00
CA ILE A 311 24.01 -10.86 -1.57
C ILE A 311 23.40 -11.63 -0.42
N SER A 312 23.52 -12.95 -0.42
CA SER A 312 23.15 -13.83 0.68
C SER A 312 24.25 -14.82 0.96
N VAL A 313 24.65 -14.90 2.23
CA VAL A 313 25.65 -15.83 2.74
C VAL A 313 25.00 -16.67 3.83
N LYS A 314 25.07 -18.00 3.72
CA LYS A 314 24.52 -18.95 4.67
C LYS A 314 25.63 -19.86 5.18
N ASP A 315 25.95 -19.78 6.45
CA ASP A 315 26.80 -20.76 7.13
C ASP A 315 25.92 -21.83 7.77
N LEU A 316 25.78 -22.96 7.08
CA LEU A 316 24.93 -24.06 7.51
C LEU A 316 25.48 -24.77 8.76
N ALA A 317 26.80 -24.74 8.97
CA ALA A 317 27.46 -25.38 10.11
C ALA A 317 27.19 -24.60 11.42
N HIS A 318 27.14 -23.29 11.35
CA HIS A 318 26.91 -22.41 12.50
C HIS A 318 25.50 -21.79 12.52
N PHE A 319 24.60 -22.25 11.63
CA PHE A 319 23.22 -21.76 11.52
C PHE A 319 23.15 -20.22 11.42
N PHE A 320 24.05 -19.65 10.63
CA PHE A 320 24.14 -18.22 10.42
C PHE A 320 23.72 -17.86 9.01
N ASN A 321 22.90 -16.81 8.88
CA ASN A 321 22.51 -16.23 7.60
C ASN A 321 22.76 -14.73 7.64
N LEU A 322 23.41 -14.22 6.59
CA LEU A 322 23.65 -12.81 6.35
C LEU A 322 23.10 -12.47 4.96
N SER A 323 22.31 -11.43 4.84
CA SER A 323 21.85 -10.90 3.56
C SER A 323 21.97 -9.38 3.51
N TYR A 324 22.38 -8.90 2.35
CA TYR A 324 22.41 -7.48 2.04
C TYR A 324 21.67 -7.23 0.74
N MET A 325 20.77 -6.25 0.75
CA MET A 325 20.04 -5.77 -0.42
C MET A 325 20.27 -4.28 -0.57
N ALA A 326 20.54 -3.84 -1.80
CA ALA A 326 20.60 -2.44 -2.16
C ALA A 326 19.69 -2.20 -3.37
N TYR A 327 18.95 -1.12 -3.32
CA TYR A 327 18.06 -0.67 -4.38
C TYR A 327 18.34 0.81 -4.68
N PHE A 328 18.48 1.13 -5.96
CA PHE A 328 18.67 2.49 -6.45
C PHE A 328 17.70 2.75 -7.59
N SER A 329 17.07 3.89 -7.58
CA SER A 329 16.22 4.35 -8.67
C SER A 329 16.46 5.83 -8.92
N ARG A 330 16.63 6.19 -10.18
CA ARG A 330 16.57 7.56 -10.65
C ARG A 330 15.36 7.70 -11.54
N TYR A 331 14.58 8.74 -11.35
CA TYR A 331 13.40 8.95 -12.16
C TYR A 331 13.33 10.40 -12.68
N ARG A 332 12.66 10.55 -13.81
CA ARG A 332 12.24 11.82 -14.40
C ARG A 332 10.74 11.77 -14.61
N GLY A 333 10.04 12.81 -14.16
CA GLY A 333 8.60 12.95 -14.31
C GLY A 333 8.24 14.30 -14.90
N ASN A 334 7.06 14.39 -15.48
CA ASN A 334 6.53 15.60 -16.09
C ASN A 334 5.53 16.37 -15.21
N LEU A 335 5.26 15.86 -14.00
CA LEU A 335 4.32 16.45 -13.04
C LEU A 335 4.91 16.41 -11.63
N ILE A 336 4.60 17.45 -10.82
CA ILE A 336 4.81 17.46 -9.37
C ILE A 336 3.50 17.70 -8.65
N SER A 337 3.43 17.25 -7.39
CA SER A 337 2.33 17.60 -6.50
C SER A 337 2.45 19.04 -6.03
N ALA A 338 1.37 19.80 -6.09
CA ALA A 338 1.26 21.16 -5.59
C ALA A 338 0.20 21.25 -4.50
N TYR A 339 0.45 22.06 -3.48
CA TYR A 339 -0.40 22.23 -2.31
C TYR A 339 -0.62 23.70 -2.00
N LEU A 340 -1.90 24.05 -1.76
CA LEU A 340 -2.32 25.33 -1.20
C LEU A 340 -3.12 25.06 0.07
N ILE A 341 -2.72 25.66 1.18
CA ILE A 341 -3.41 25.58 2.45
C ILE A 341 -4.03 26.95 2.72
N ARG A 342 -5.35 26.95 2.90
CA ARG A 342 -6.11 28.17 3.18
C ARG A 342 -7.14 27.86 4.25
N ASP A 343 -7.11 28.58 5.36
CA ASP A 343 -7.83 28.24 6.57
C ASP A 343 -7.54 26.78 6.98
N PHE A 344 -8.57 25.94 7.17
CA PHE A 344 -8.39 24.51 7.39
C PHE A 344 -8.55 23.65 6.13
N TYR A 345 -8.68 24.27 4.93
CA TYR A 345 -8.79 23.56 3.65
C TYR A 345 -7.41 23.34 3.03
N THR A 346 -7.22 22.17 2.49
CA THR A 346 -6.05 21.80 1.67
C THR A 346 -6.50 21.58 0.23
N PHE A 347 -5.90 22.31 -0.69
CA PHE A 347 -6.03 22.09 -2.12
C PHE A 347 -4.77 21.36 -2.59
N SER A 348 -4.96 20.25 -3.29
CA SER A 348 -3.87 19.47 -3.88
C SER A 348 -4.12 19.31 -5.38
N TRP A 349 -3.11 19.56 -6.18
CA TRP A 349 -3.20 19.33 -7.62
C TRP A 349 -1.87 18.86 -8.20
N LEU A 350 -1.93 18.28 -9.40
CA LEU A 350 -0.75 17.98 -10.18
C LEU A 350 -0.41 19.18 -11.07
N ARG A 351 0.86 19.59 -11.04
CA ARG A 351 1.38 20.72 -11.85
C ARG A 351 2.41 20.22 -12.84
N PRO A 352 2.38 20.71 -14.11
CA PRO A 352 3.44 20.48 -15.07
C PRO A 352 4.79 20.99 -14.58
N PHE A 353 5.77 20.08 -14.49
CA PHE A 353 7.13 20.39 -14.05
C PHE A 353 8.08 19.26 -14.47
N ASP A 354 9.27 19.60 -15.01
CA ASP A 354 10.30 18.60 -15.29
C ASP A 354 11.00 18.17 -14.00
N GLN A 355 10.44 17.13 -13.36
CA GLN A 355 10.92 16.63 -12.10
C GLN A 355 12.04 15.62 -12.30
N ARG A 356 13.05 15.70 -11.46
CA ARG A 356 14.10 14.68 -11.31
C ARG A 356 14.14 14.24 -9.86
N GLY A 357 14.12 12.95 -9.64
CA GLY A 357 14.19 12.40 -8.30
C GLY A 357 15.08 11.16 -8.23
N ALA A 358 15.42 10.77 -7.01
CA ALA A 358 16.22 9.60 -6.75
C ALA A 358 15.76 8.92 -5.45
N TYR A 359 15.70 7.62 -5.50
CA TYR A 359 15.44 6.79 -4.33
C TYR A 359 16.57 5.78 -4.16
N SER A 360 17.04 5.59 -2.93
CA SER A 360 17.94 4.50 -2.58
C SER A 360 17.51 3.84 -1.27
N SER A 361 17.70 2.55 -1.18
CA SER A 361 17.45 1.80 0.06
C SER A 361 18.49 0.70 0.22
N HIS A 362 18.94 0.50 1.46
CA HIS A 362 19.93 -0.49 1.86
C HIS A 362 19.38 -1.29 3.02
N THR A 363 19.37 -2.60 2.92
CA THR A 363 18.92 -3.48 4.01
C THR A 363 19.98 -4.54 4.26
N LEU A 364 20.48 -4.58 5.49
CA LEU A 364 21.36 -5.61 6.01
C LEU A 364 20.58 -6.44 7.03
N SER A 365 20.53 -7.75 6.82
CA SER A 365 19.86 -8.67 7.74
C SER A 365 20.83 -9.78 8.16
N ALA A 366 20.91 -10.05 9.46
CA ALA A 366 21.69 -11.14 10.02
C ALA A 366 20.83 -11.97 10.97
N THR A 367 20.92 -13.30 10.89
CA THR A 367 20.21 -14.21 11.79
C THR A 367 21.12 -15.35 12.17
N ARG A 368 21.14 -15.72 13.46
CA ARG A 368 21.92 -16.84 13.98
C ARG A 368 21.12 -17.65 14.98
N LEU A 369 21.14 -18.96 14.83
CA LEU A 369 20.64 -19.89 15.84
C LEU A 369 21.79 -20.34 16.76
N LEU A 370 21.68 -20.01 18.04
CA LEU A 370 22.57 -20.44 19.11
C LEU A 370 22.01 -21.72 19.71
N THR A 371 22.39 -22.87 19.14
CA THR A 371 21.78 -24.19 19.46
C THR A 371 21.87 -24.56 20.93
N ARG A 372 23.02 -24.28 21.59
CA ARG A 372 23.21 -24.56 23.03
C ARG A 372 22.23 -23.82 23.91
N LEU A 373 21.78 -22.64 23.50
CA LEU A 373 20.83 -21.80 24.24
C LEU A 373 19.41 -21.95 23.72
N SER A 374 19.18 -22.70 22.64
CA SER A 374 17.91 -22.73 21.89
C SER A 374 17.39 -21.34 21.57
N LEU A 375 18.30 -20.42 21.23
CA LEU A 375 18.05 -18.99 20.99
C LEU A 375 18.34 -18.64 19.53
N THR A 376 17.37 -18.07 18.83
CA THR A 376 17.58 -17.43 17.54
C THR A 376 17.67 -15.93 17.76
N ALA A 377 18.80 -15.33 17.39
CA ALA A 377 19.01 -13.89 17.38
C ALA A 377 19.02 -13.38 15.93
N GLY A 378 18.24 -12.34 15.67
CA GLY A 378 18.15 -11.66 14.39
C GLY A 378 18.35 -10.17 14.55
N MET A 379 18.85 -9.53 13.49
CA MET A 379 18.99 -8.08 13.38
C MET A 379 18.75 -7.67 11.93
N GLN A 380 17.96 -6.64 11.72
CA GLN A 380 17.79 -5.98 10.43
C GLN A 380 18.10 -4.50 10.57
N LEU A 381 18.92 -4.01 9.66
CA LEU A 381 19.26 -2.59 9.53
C LEU A 381 18.78 -2.12 8.17
N THR A 382 17.96 -1.08 8.13
CA THR A 382 17.47 -0.48 6.88
C THR A 382 17.78 1.02 6.89
N TYR A 383 18.34 1.49 5.79
CA TYR A 383 18.45 2.92 5.50
C TYR A 383 17.79 3.20 4.16
N ALA A 384 16.94 4.22 4.08
CA ALA A 384 16.35 4.69 2.84
C ALA A 384 16.47 6.20 2.71
N ARG A 385 16.65 6.65 1.46
CA ARG A 385 16.72 8.06 1.08
C ARG A 385 15.87 8.29 -0.16
N ASN A 386 14.99 9.29 -0.11
CA ASN A 386 14.14 9.70 -1.22
C ASN A 386 14.33 11.19 -1.48
N ALA A 387 14.79 11.56 -2.67
CA ALA A 387 14.91 12.94 -3.11
C ALA A 387 13.84 13.25 -4.15
N SER A 388 13.06 14.29 -3.94
CA SER A 388 11.91 14.67 -4.76
C SER A 388 11.65 16.16 -4.69
N THR A 389 10.71 16.65 -5.51
CA THR A 389 10.31 18.06 -5.61
C THR A 389 8.80 18.15 -5.46
N LEU A 390 8.32 19.15 -4.75
CA LEU A 390 6.91 19.50 -4.65
C LEU A 390 6.74 21.04 -4.74
N GLU A 391 5.50 21.49 -4.87
CA GLU A 391 5.15 22.88 -4.71
C GLU A 391 4.29 23.08 -3.47
N GLN A 392 4.59 24.09 -2.66
CA GLN A 392 3.79 24.49 -1.51
C GLN A 392 3.61 26.00 -1.50
N GLN A 393 2.37 26.48 -1.43
CA GLN A 393 2.04 27.92 -1.42
C GLN A 393 2.67 28.69 -2.59
N GLY A 394 2.76 28.07 -3.78
CA GLY A 394 3.37 28.68 -4.96
C GLY A 394 4.90 28.56 -5.04
N ALA A 395 5.58 28.12 -3.98
CA ALA A 395 7.02 27.91 -3.97
C ALA A 395 7.36 26.45 -4.32
N VAL A 396 8.28 26.24 -5.25
CA VAL A 396 8.83 24.93 -5.58
C VAL A 396 9.93 24.60 -4.59
N ILE A 397 9.85 23.43 -3.95
CA ILE A 397 10.71 22.99 -2.85
C ILE A 397 11.31 21.64 -3.21
N ASP A 398 12.63 21.54 -3.21
CA ASP A 398 13.35 20.27 -3.24
C ASP A 398 13.46 19.73 -1.83
N TYR A 399 13.14 18.45 -1.65
CA TYR A 399 13.24 17.80 -0.34
C TYR A 399 13.89 16.43 -0.42
N VAL A 400 14.47 16.01 0.70
CA VAL A 400 15.07 14.70 0.86
C VAL A 400 14.56 14.08 2.15
N ASP A 401 13.84 12.97 2.02
CA ASP A 401 13.45 12.13 3.15
C ASP A 401 14.58 11.16 3.48
N HIS A 402 14.87 11.01 4.77
CA HIS A 402 15.77 10.03 5.33
C HIS A 402 15.02 9.13 6.30
N TYR A 403 15.22 7.85 6.16
CA TYR A 403 14.62 6.84 7.03
C TYR A 403 15.68 5.82 7.42
N PHE A 404 15.84 5.61 8.73
CA PHE A 404 16.73 4.61 9.29
C PHE A 404 15.94 3.73 10.25
N THR A 405 16.11 2.40 10.18
CA THR A 405 15.47 1.46 11.10
C THR A 405 16.44 0.37 11.50
N LEU A 406 16.53 0.12 12.80
CA LEU A 406 17.21 -1.01 13.43
C LEU A 406 16.15 -1.91 14.08
N SER A 407 16.08 -3.17 13.64
CA SER A 407 15.09 -4.13 14.12
C SER A 407 15.76 -5.40 14.68
N PRO A 408 16.14 -5.42 15.97
CA PRO A 408 16.60 -6.64 16.62
C PRO A 408 15.43 -7.58 16.95
N SER A 409 15.68 -8.87 16.89
CA SER A 409 14.72 -9.93 17.27
C SER A 409 15.40 -11.06 18.01
N LEU A 410 14.73 -11.61 19.02
CA LEU A 410 15.20 -12.74 19.81
C LEU A 410 14.05 -13.73 19.98
N LYS A 411 14.26 -14.98 19.52
CA LYS A 411 13.32 -16.08 19.76
C LYS A 411 14.01 -17.12 20.65
N TRP A 412 13.54 -17.24 21.87
CA TRP A 412 14.17 -18.09 22.86
C TRP A 412 13.23 -19.19 23.35
N ASN A 413 13.59 -20.43 23.06
CA ASN A 413 12.95 -21.61 23.61
C ASN A 413 13.65 -21.99 24.91
N ALA A 414 13.37 -21.24 26.01
CA ALA A 414 14.05 -21.38 27.30
C ALA A 414 13.86 -22.78 27.88
N ARG A 415 12.68 -23.37 27.66
CA ARG A 415 12.34 -24.77 27.99
C ARG A 415 11.38 -25.32 26.93
N ARG A 416 11.17 -26.63 26.91
CA ARG A 416 10.24 -27.28 25.97
C ARG A 416 8.83 -26.68 25.99
N ASN A 417 8.42 -26.10 27.10
CA ASN A 417 7.10 -25.52 27.33
C ASN A 417 7.13 -24.00 27.63
N LEU A 418 8.28 -23.33 27.51
CA LEU A 418 8.42 -21.90 27.79
C LEU A 418 9.20 -21.21 26.67
N ASN A 419 8.52 -20.35 25.93
CA ASN A 419 9.05 -19.63 24.77
C ASN A 419 8.88 -18.13 24.95
N PHE A 420 9.89 -17.38 24.52
CA PHE A 420 9.89 -15.92 24.44
C PHE A 420 10.17 -15.50 23.00
N ASP A 421 9.41 -14.54 22.50
CA ASP A 421 9.63 -13.90 21.22
C ASP A 421 9.68 -12.38 21.45
N TYR A 422 10.85 -11.80 21.29
CA TYR A 422 11.09 -10.37 21.44
C TYR A 422 11.41 -9.76 20.09
N ILE A 423 10.71 -8.70 19.72
CA ILE A 423 10.92 -7.92 18.50
C ILE A 423 10.97 -6.46 18.89
N ALA A 424 11.94 -5.72 18.38
CA ALA A 424 11.98 -4.28 18.51
C ALA A 424 12.20 -3.61 17.15
N SER A 425 11.76 -2.37 17.03
CA SER A 425 12.00 -1.48 15.90
C SER A 425 12.36 -0.10 16.43
N LEU A 426 13.59 0.30 16.22
CA LEU A 426 14.08 1.65 16.50
C LEU A 426 14.23 2.36 15.16
N SER A 427 13.40 3.37 14.92
CA SER A 427 13.38 4.12 13.67
C SER A 427 13.68 5.59 13.91
N TYR A 428 14.36 6.18 12.93
CA TYR A 428 14.59 7.63 12.84
C TYR A 428 14.14 8.08 11.46
N SER A 429 13.25 9.06 11.40
CA SER A 429 12.84 9.71 10.17
C SER A 429 13.16 11.19 10.21
N GLY A 430 13.61 11.73 9.10
CA GLY A 430 13.92 13.15 8.99
C GLY A 430 13.79 13.64 7.55
N VAL A 431 13.54 14.94 7.39
CA VAL A 431 13.43 15.60 6.09
C VAL A 431 14.38 16.77 6.06
N SER A 432 15.11 16.94 4.96
CA SER A 432 15.84 18.15 4.63
C SER A 432 15.17 18.87 3.48
N LEU A 433 15.06 20.19 3.59
CA LEU A 433 14.48 21.07 2.58
C LEU A 433 15.59 21.89 1.91
N ASP A 434 15.50 22.12 0.59
CA ASP A 434 16.40 22.97 -0.17
C ASP A 434 17.90 22.72 0.08
N ARG A 435 18.27 21.42 0.19
CA ARG A 435 19.63 20.96 0.49
C ARG A 435 20.21 21.43 1.83
N SER A 436 19.37 21.95 2.74
CA SER A 436 19.75 22.22 4.11
C SER A 436 20.12 20.93 4.86
N SER A 437 20.77 21.06 6.02
CA SER A 437 20.93 19.91 6.93
C SER A 437 19.55 19.43 7.37
N VAL A 438 19.46 18.13 7.72
CA VAL A 438 18.20 17.57 8.25
C VAL A 438 17.82 18.36 9.51
N ASP A 439 16.73 19.13 9.40
CA ASP A 439 16.32 20.02 10.47
C ASP A 439 15.91 19.27 11.75
N ARG A 440 15.30 18.07 11.57
CA ARG A 440 14.78 17.30 12.71
C ARG A 440 14.71 15.81 12.39
N TYR A 441 15.15 14.98 13.35
CA TYR A 441 14.91 13.55 13.37
C TYR A 441 13.87 13.22 14.44
N ILE A 442 12.86 12.45 14.07
CA ILE A 442 11.87 11.92 15.00
C ILE A 442 12.26 10.48 15.32
N PRO A 443 12.69 10.21 16.57
CA PRO A 443 12.89 8.86 17.04
C PRO A 443 11.56 8.18 17.32
N PHE A 444 11.50 6.92 16.95
CA PHE A 444 10.37 6.05 17.16
C PHE A 444 10.89 4.70 17.64
N LEU A 445 10.38 4.23 18.77
CA LEU A 445 10.68 2.92 19.31
C LEU A 445 9.37 2.14 19.52
N ASP A 446 9.24 1.01 18.91
CA ASP A 446 8.20 0.00 19.19
C ASP A 446 8.90 -1.31 19.52
N HIS A 447 8.64 -1.86 20.70
CA HIS A 447 9.14 -3.19 21.04
C HIS A 447 8.09 -4.01 21.75
N ARG A 448 8.11 -5.30 21.47
CA ARG A 448 7.12 -6.25 21.93
C ARG A 448 7.79 -7.51 22.44
N LEU A 449 7.33 -7.97 23.59
CA LEU A 449 7.67 -9.26 24.14
C LEU A 449 6.42 -10.13 24.16
N TYR A 450 6.45 -11.21 23.44
CA TYR A 450 5.45 -12.26 23.51
C TYR A 450 6.01 -13.45 24.31
N THR A 451 5.23 -13.97 25.27
CA THR A 451 5.60 -15.12 26.06
C THR A 451 4.52 -16.20 25.91
N TYR A 452 4.95 -17.42 25.68
CA TYR A 452 4.12 -18.61 25.77
C TYR A 452 4.66 -19.54 26.85
N TRP A 453 3.78 -19.97 27.76
CA TRP A 453 4.11 -20.92 28.81
C TRP A 453 3.04 -22.03 28.91
N GLY A 454 3.40 -23.24 28.51
CA GLY A 454 2.61 -24.46 28.72
C GLY A 454 2.87 -24.99 30.11
N VAL A 455 2.04 -24.64 31.09
CA VAL A 455 2.19 -25.07 32.51
C VAL A 455 1.97 -26.57 32.63
N THR A 456 0.97 -27.06 31.93
CA THR A 456 0.65 -28.50 31.82
C THR A 456 0.31 -28.83 30.38
N SER A 457 0.06 -30.12 30.05
CA SER A 457 -0.44 -30.54 28.74
C SER A 457 -1.83 -29.94 28.39
N ARG A 458 -2.56 -29.44 29.40
CA ARG A 458 -3.92 -28.89 29.24
C ARG A 458 -4.00 -27.38 29.47
N LEU A 459 -3.04 -26.80 30.17
CA LEU A 459 -3.06 -25.40 30.58
C LEU A 459 -1.88 -24.64 29.98
N SER A 460 -2.15 -23.55 29.25
CA SER A 460 -1.13 -22.62 28.76
C SER A 460 -1.50 -21.17 29.03
N PHE A 461 -0.46 -20.36 29.24
CA PHE A 461 -0.51 -18.91 29.36
C PHE A 461 0.15 -18.27 28.16
N THR A 462 -0.38 -17.14 27.74
CA THR A 462 0.25 -16.24 26.78
C THR A 462 0.25 -14.83 27.35
N THR A 463 1.33 -14.09 27.16
CA THR A 463 1.37 -12.66 27.47
C THR A 463 1.93 -11.90 26.28
N THR A 464 1.41 -10.71 26.04
CA THR A 464 1.97 -9.74 25.10
C THR A 464 2.22 -8.45 25.86
N LEU A 465 3.47 -8.03 25.90
CA LEU A 465 3.86 -6.73 26.45
C LEU A 465 4.40 -5.87 25.32
N GLN A 466 3.86 -4.68 25.14
CA GLN A 466 4.31 -3.75 24.10
C GLN A 466 4.58 -2.38 24.72
N HIS A 467 5.68 -1.78 24.34
CA HIS A 467 6.03 -0.41 24.67
C HIS A 467 6.29 0.36 23.39
N TYR A 468 5.68 1.51 23.30
CA TYR A 468 5.76 2.45 22.21
C TYR A 468 6.29 3.79 22.74
N PHE A 469 7.31 4.31 22.06
CA PHE A 469 7.90 5.61 22.37
C PHE A 469 8.07 6.42 21.09
N THR A 470 7.69 7.70 21.15
CA THR A 470 8.05 8.70 20.13
C THR A 470 8.30 10.04 20.79
N HIS A 471 9.19 10.81 20.21
CA HIS A 471 9.50 12.15 20.68
C HIS A 471 9.64 13.09 19.49
N THR A 472 8.90 14.18 19.52
CA THR A 472 9.05 15.28 18.57
C THR A 472 9.69 16.46 19.30
N PRO A 473 10.58 17.23 18.63
CA PRO A 473 11.28 18.35 19.25
C PRO A 473 10.36 19.40 19.91
N ASP A 474 9.14 19.55 19.38
CA ASP A 474 8.18 20.58 19.82
C ASP A 474 7.03 20.03 20.67
N ALA A 475 7.00 18.72 20.97
CA ALA A 475 5.96 18.11 21.79
C ALA A 475 6.56 17.22 22.89
N SER A 476 5.78 16.97 23.94
CA SER A 476 6.17 16.03 24.99
C SER A 476 6.36 14.62 24.44
N ALA A 477 7.35 13.92 24.97
CA ALA A 477 7.59 12.51 24.62
C ALA A 477 6.35 11.66 24.94
N THR A 478 5.95 10.83 23.99
CA THR A 478 4.86 9.88 24.16
C THR A 478 5.41 8.53 24.55
N ASN A 479 4.98 8.02 25.71
CA ASN A 479 5.28 6.68 26.22
C ASN A 479 3.97 5.92 26.42
N LEU A 480 3.79 4.83 25.69
CA LEU A 480 2.59 3.99 25.76
C LEU A 480 2.99 2.55 26.06
N PHE A 481 2.39 1.99 27.11
CA PHE A 481 2.55 0.59 27.47
C PHE A 481 1.22 -0.14 27.29
N PHE A 482 1.26 -1.31 26.67
CA PHE A 482 0.14 -2.23 26.50
C PHE A 482 0.52 -3.58 27.07
N ALA A 483 -0.46 -4.25 27.66
CA ALA A 483 -0.31 -5.61 28.16
C ALA A 483 -1.58 -6.42 27.90
N ASP A 484 -1.40 -7.62 27.37
CA ASP A 484 -2.47 -8.61 27.17
C ASP A 484 -2.11 -9.91 27.87
N LEU A 485 -3.11 -10.62 28.35
CA LEU A 485 -2.99 -11.92 29.01
C LEU A 485 -3.98 -12.90 28.40
N GLY A 486 -3.51 -14.06 27.98
CA GLY A 486 -4.33 -15.18 27.53
C GLY A 486 -4.13 -16.39 28.42
N LEU A 487 -5.23 -17.09 28.70
CA LEU A 487 -5.25 -18.35 29.42
C LEU A 487 -6.03 -19.36 28.58
N ARG A 488 -5.47 -20.54 28.36
CA ARG A 488 -6.09 -21.57 27.55
C ARG A 488 -6.11 -22.92 28.26
N PHE A 489 -7.32 -23.46 28.38
CA PHE A 489 -7.56 -24.81 28.88
C PHE A 489 -7.99 -25.73 27.73
N SER A 490 -7.30 -26.83 27.55
CA SER A 490 -7.61 -27.85 26.53
C SER A 490 -8.17 -29.12 27.20
N PHE A 491 -9.45 -29.39 26.96
CA PHE A 491 -10.12 -30.63 27.32
C PHE A 491 -10.16 -31.57 26.11
N PRO A 492 -10.49 -32.88 26.28
CA PRO A 492 -10.56 -33.82 25.16
C PRO A 492 -11.46 -33.34 24.01
N HIS A 493 -12.63 -32.80 24.32
CA HIS A 493 -13.66 -32.41 23.34
C HIS A 493 -13.88 -30.88 23.25
N MET A 494 -13.19 -30.09 24.06
CA MET A 494 -13.40 -28.65 24.13
C MET A 494 -12.10 -27.92 24.48
N THR A 495 -11.94 -26.73 23.93
CA THR A 495 -10.93 -25.78 24.40
C THR A 495 -11.63 -24.53 24.88
N VAL A 496 -11.27 -24.06 26.08
CA VAL A 496 -11.71 -22.78 26.64
C VAL A 496 -10.54 -21.82 26.62
N SER A 497 -10.74 -20.64 26.04
CA SER A 497 -9.75 -19.56 26.06
C SER A 497 -10.34 -18.36 26.80
N LEU A 498 -9.53 -17.75 27.65
CA LEU A 498 -9.82 -16.50 28.37
C LEU A 498 -8.77 -15.49 27.88
N ASP A 499 -9.21 -14.45 27.20
CA ASP A 499 -8.32 -13.43 26.66
C ASP A 499 -8.66 -12.08 27.31
N TRP A 500 -7.69 -11.49 27.98
CA TRP A 500 -7.80 -10.17 28.59
C TRP A 500 -6.88 -9.22 27.86
N THR A 501 -7.46 -8.33 27.05
CA THR A 501 -6.75 -7.36 26.23
C THR A 501 -6.73 -5.99 26.91
N ASN A 502 -5.67 -5.22 26.65
CA ASN A 502 -5.48 -3.88 27.19
C ASN A 502 -5.60 -3.84 28.73
N LEU A 503 -4.88 -4.72 29.44
CA LEU A 503 -4.89 -4.81 30.91
C LEU A 503 -4.67 -3.45 31.60
N LEU A 504 -3.82 -2.62 31.02
CA LEU A 504 -3.48 -1.29 31.56
C LEU A 504 -4.57 -0.25 31.30
N ASN A 505 -5.67 -0.65 30.64
CA ASN A 505 -6.84 0.17 30.31
C ASN A 505 -6.45 1.51 29.63
N ARG A 506 -5.51 1.44 28.71
CA ARG A 506 -5.12 2.62 27.93
C ARG A 506 -6.26 3.05 27.02
N ARG A 507 -6.63 4.33 27.08
CA ARG A 507 -7.78 4.89 26.35
C ARG A 507 -7.38 5.63 25.10
N THR A 508 -6.11 5.97 24.96
CA THR A 508 -5.59 6.77 23.85
C THR A 508 -4.32 6.15 23.30
N TYR A 509 -4.17 6.26 21.98
CA TYR A 509 -2.96 5.93 21.24
C TYR A 509 -2.53 7.17 20.46
N VAL A 510 -1.32 7.65 20.70
CA VAL A 510 -0.79 8.86 20.08
C VAL A 510 0.30 8.48 19.08
N VAL A 511 0.19 8.98 17.87
CA VAL A 511 1.19 8.82 16.81
C VAL A 511 1.57 10.19 16.30
N THR A 512 2.86 10.45 16.24
CA THR A 512 3.39 11.63 15.57
C THR A 512 4.10 11.21 14.30
N GLY A 513 3.81 11.88 13.19
CA GLY A 513 4.42 11.68 11.89
C GLY A 513 4.92 12.99 11.33
N TYR A 514 5.84 12.89 10.36
CA TYR A 514 6.48 14.02 9.71
C TYR A 514 6.60 13.75 8.22
N ASN A 515 6.35 14.75 7.41
CA ASN A 515 6.60 14.72 5.97
C ASN A 515 7.18 16.08 5.50
N ALA A 516 7.42 16.22 4.20
CA ALA A 516 8.04 17.41 3.63
C ALA A 516 7.30 18.72 3.93
N ILE A 517 6.00 18.68 4.17
CA ILE A 517 5.16 19.87 4.31
C ILE A 517 4.57 20.09 5.70
N ASN A 518 4.48 19.03 6.52
CA ASN A 518 3.87 19.13 7.84
C ASN A 518 4.41 18.12 8.85
N THR A 519 4.20 18.44 10.12
CA THR A 519 4.25 17.53 11.26
C THR A 519 2.83 17.31 11.74
N TYR A 520 2.43 16.07 12.00
CA TYR A 520 1.11 15.78 12.54
C TYR A 520 1.18 14.91 13.78
N THR A 521 0.32 15.20 14.73
CA THR A 521 0.07 14.37 15.91
C THR A 521 -1.36 13.88 15.87
N ARG A 522 -1.51 12.55 15.79
CA ARG A 522 -2.79 11.87 15.77
C ARG A 522 -3.02 11.15 17.07
N THR A 523 -4.13 11.45 17.74
CA THR A 523 -4.59 10.78 18.95
C THR A 523 -5.85 9.95 18.61
N ASP A 524 -5.72 8.64 18.63
CA ASP A 524 -6.83 7.70 18.43
C ASP A 524 -7.40 7.25 19.79
N ARG A 525 -8.71 7.16 19.90
CA ARG A 525 -9.37 6.58 21.07
C ARG A 525 -9.36 5.06 20.95
N LEU A 526 -8.82 4.40 21.96
CA LEU A 526 -8.76 2.94 22.03
C LEU A 526 -9.99 2.34 22.75
N ARG A 527 -10.26 1.08 22.44
CA ARG A 527 -11.18 0.27 23.25
C ARG A 527 -10.65 0.13 24.69
N PRO A 528 -11.55 0.10 25.67
CA PRO A 528 -11.16 -0.16 27.06
C PRO A 528 -10.52 -1.55 27.22
N SER A 529 -10.10 -1.85 28.45
CA SER A 529 -9.79 -3.20 28.84
C SER A 529 -10.99 -4.13 28.58
N GLU A 530 -10.75 -5.21 27.85
CA GLU A 530 -11.77 -6.18 27.42
C GLU A 530 -11.40 -7.58 27.90
N PHE A 531 -12.40 -8.32 28.35
CA PHE A 531 -12.27 -9.72 28.75
C PHE A 531 -13.18 -10.57 27.87
N LEU A 532 -12.58 -11.52 27.13
CA LEU A 532 -13.28 -12.39 26.20
C LEU A 532 -13.13 -13.86 26.63
N ILE A 533 -14.25 -14.59 26.67
CA ILE A 533 -14.27 -16.03 26.87
C ILE A 533 -14.67 -16.69 25.55
N SER A 534 -13.88 -17.64 25.09
CA SER A 534 -14.13 -18.39 23.87
C SER A 534 -14.20 -19.88 24.14
N PHE A 535 -15.17 -20.55 23.53
CA PHE A 535 -15.33 -22.00 23.58
C PHE A 535 -15.17 -22.56 22.17
N ARG A 536 -14.28 -23.55 22.02
CA ARG A 536 -14.08 -24.29 20.76
C ARG A 536 -14.32 -25.76 21.00
N PHE A 537 -15.34 -26.31 20.38
CA PHE A 537 -15.62 -27.71 20.41
C PHE A 537 -14.83 -28.45 19.34
N LYS A 538 -14.29 -29.62 19.69
CA LYS A 538 -13.59 -30.54 18.78
C LYS A 538 -14.53 -31.68 18.44
N ARG A 539 -14.69 -31.92 17.16
CA ARG A 539 -15.38 -33.13 16.66
C ARG A 539 -14.43 -34.33 16.69
#